data_e586070c066bb809d45a0c0391e79a12
#
_entry.id   e586070c066bb809d45a0c0391e79a12
#
_cell.length_a   1.000
_cell.length_b   1.000
_cell.length_c   1.000
_cell.angle_alpha   90.00
_cell.angle_beta   90.00
_cell.angle_gamma   90.00
#
_symmetry.space_group_name_H-M   'P 1'
#
loop_
_entity.id
_entity.type
_entity.pdbx_description
1 polymer ?
#
loop_
_entity_poly.entity_id
_entity_poly.type
_entity_poly.pdbx_seq_one_letter_code
_entity_poly.pdbx_strand_id
1 'polypeptide(L)'
;MRLIAAFLRMVRLPNLFFMALTQVLFQFCIFNTIYKNSIPSGDLSRFVLLVFASLFIAAAGYIINDYFDIDIDEVNKPDKMIVDKLIHRRWAIAWHFMLSGAGIILTALALPFAQKWYLIVANILCVALLWIYSTNFKKSLLTGNIVISLLTAWTILVIFFSKVELADAFGTENINQTKFFRLTFLYAGFAFIISLIREAIKDMEDMPGDSKYNCKTMPIVWGVNATKVYVAVWLVVLMAVLVILQVYVLQFKWWLAVAYSIPAIILPLLIILLKLRKSIRTQDFHQLSTITKLVMFTGILSMFFFYYYL
;
A
#
# COMPACT_ATOMS: atom_id res chain seq x y z
N MET A 1 29.87 -1.02 4.58
CA MET A 1 28.82 0.02 4.67
C MET A 1 28.11 0.30 3.32
N ARG A 2 28.78 0.47 2.17
CA ARG A 2 28.15 0.77 0.88
C ARG A 2 27.12 -0.28 0.41
N LEU A 3 27.41 -1.58 0.56
CA LEU A 3 26.50 -2.66 0.16
C LEU A 3 25.24 -2.73 1.03
N ILE A 4 25.35 -2.52 2.34
CA ILE A 4 24.19 -2.48 3.25
C ILE A 4 23.27 -1.31 2.88
N ALA A 5 23.84 -0.13 2.67
CA ALA A 5 23.08 1.04 2.26
C ALA A 5 22.40 0.84 0.87
N ALA A 6 23.08 0.16 -0.07
CA ALA A 6 22.51 -0.20 -1.36
C ALA A 6 21.35 -1.18 -1.19
N PHE A 7 21.50 -2.21 -0.35
CA PHE A 7 20.42 -3.16 -0.06
C PHE A 7 19.20 -2.46 0.58
N LEU A 8 19.40 -1.62 1.59
CA LEU A 8 18.30 -0.87 2.25
C LEU A 8 17.56 0.08 1.30
N ARG A 9 18.28 0.66 0.32
CA ARG A 9 17.65 1.45 -0.75
C ARG A 9 16.87 0.57 -1.73
N MET A 10 17.43 -0.57 -2.14
CA MET A 10 16.79 -1.53 -3.06
C MET A 10 15.48 -2.08 -2.48
N VAL A 11 15.42 -2.41 -1.19
CA VAL A 11 14.18 -2.83 -0.52
C VAL A 11 13.24 -1.67 -0.21
N ARG A 12 13.61 -0.43 -0.55
CA ARG A 12 12.83 0.79 -0.31
C ARG A 12 12.40 0.93 1.16
N LEU A 13 13.38 0.90 2.08
CA LEU A 13 13.16 0.91 3.52
C LEU A 13 12.08 1.90 4.02
N PRO A 14 11.97 3.15 3.52
CA PRO A 14 10.89 4.05 3.92
C PRO A 14 9.49 3.50 3.62
N ASN A 15 9.30 2.80 2.49
CA ASN A 15 8.00 2.20 2.15
C ASN A 15 7.69 1.02 3.06
N LEU A 16 8.70 0.19 3.39
CA LEU A 16 8.55 -0.89 4.37
C LEU A 16 8.19 -0.35 5.75
N PHE A 17 8.79 0.77 6.15
CA PHE A 17 8.45 1.44 7.41
C PHE A 17 6.98 1.89 7.43
N PHE A 18 6.47 2.51 6.36
CA PHE A 18 5.05 2.88 6.27
C PHE A 18 4.13 1.67 6.35
N MET A 19 4.50 0.56 5.71
CA MET A 19 3.75 -0.69 5.78
C MET A 19 3.73 -1.25 7.20
N ALA A 20 4.88 -1.35 7.86
CA ALA A 20 4.99 -1.79 9.25
C ALA A 20 4.16 -0.90 10.18
N LEU A 21 4.28 0.43 10.03
CA LEU A 21 3.52 1.41 10.82
C LEU A 21 2.01 1.23 10.64
N THR A 22 1.55 1.02 9.39
CA THR A 22 0.13 0.74 9.10
C THR A 22 -0.35 -0.48 9.87
N GLN A 23 0.38 -1.58 9.79
CA GLN A 23 0.02 -2.83 10.46
C GLN A 23 0.06 -2.69 11.99
N VAL A 24 1.08 -2.03 12.53
CA VAL A 24 1.22 -1.78 13.97
C VAL A 24 0.07 -0.91 14.48
N LEU A 25 -0.21 0.21 13.83
CA LEU A 25 -1.32 1.07 14.26
C LEU A 25 -2.68 0.38 14.10
N PHE A 26 -2.87 -0.40 13.04
CA PHE A 26 -4.09 -1.17 12.84
C PHE A 26 -4.29 -2.20 13.97
N GLN A 27 -3.23 -2.92 14.35
CA GLN A 27 -3.28 -3.87 15.47
C GLN A 27 -3.58 -3.17 16.80
N PHE A 28 -2.79 -2.15 17.17
CA PHE A 28 -2.85 -1.56 18.51
C PHE A 28 -3.98 -0.55 18.67
N CYS A 29 -4.25 0.28 17.67
CA CYS A 29 -5.25 1.34 17.78
C CYS A 29 -6.65 0.88 17.40
N ILE A 30 -6.80 -0.17 16.58
CA ILE A 30 -8.12 -0.65 16.14
C ILE A 30 -8.42 -2.00 16.78
N PHE A 31 -7.67 -3.07 16.45
CA PHE A 31 -7.98 -4.41 16.92
C PHE A 31 -7.92 -4.51 18.47
N ASN A 32 -6.78 -4.15 19.06
CA ASN A 32 -6.62 -4.26 20.53
C ASN A 32 -7.61 -3.36 21.27
N THR A 33 -8.00 -2.23 20.71
CA THR A 33 -8.97 -1.32 21.33
C THR A 33 -10.39 -1.90 21.31
N ILE A 34 -10.80 -2.55 20.22
CA ILE A 34 -12.11 -3.19 20.09
C ILE A 34 -12.21 -4.43 20.99
N TYR A 35 -11.12 -5.23 21.07
CA TYR A 35 -11.11 -6.54 21.73
C TYR A 35 -10.37 -6.56 23.07
N LYS A 36 -10.28 -5.41 23.78
CA LYS A 36 -9.50 -5.21 25.03
C LYS A 36 -9.46 -6.41 25.99
N ASN A 37 -10.59 -7.08 26.19
CA ASN A 37 -10.76 -8.13 27.19
C ASN A 37 -10.78 -9.56 26.59
N SER A 38 -10.57 -9.72 25.29
CA SER A 38 -10.72 -10.99 24.57
C SER A 38 -9.59 -11.28 23.59
N ILE A 39 -8.41 -10.69 23.82
CA ILE A 39 -7.23 -10.93 22.97
C ILE A 39 -6.67 -12.32 23.31
N PRO A 40 -6.54 -13.25 22.33
CA PRO A 40 -6.00 -14.58 22.58
C PRO A 40 -4.54 -14.54 23.04
N SER A 41 -4.15 -15.50 23.88
CA SER A 41 -2.74 -15.70 24.24
C SER A 41 -1.90 -15.99 22.99
N GLY A 42 -0.71 -15.38 22.89
CA GLY A 42 0.17 -15.53 21.74
C GLY A 42 -0.23 -14.71 20.50
N ASP A 43 -1.26 -13.85 20.59
CA ASP A 43 -1.66 -12.99 19.47
C ASP A 43 -0.54 -12.07 19.02
N LEU A 44 0.18 -11.47 19.96
CA LEU A 44 1.29 -10.54 19.65
C LEU A 44 2.41 -11.23 18.87
N SER A 45 2.81 -12.44 19.26
CA SER A 45 3.86 -13.18 18.55
C SER A 45 3.44 -13.55 17.13
N ARG A 46 2.20 -14.00 16.94
CA ARG A 46 1.63 -14.26 15.60
C ARG A 46 1.58 -13.01 14.75
N PHE A 47 1.15 -11.90 15.33
CA PHE A 47 1.12 -10.60 14.66
C PHE A 47 2.52 -10.16 14.20
N VAL A 48 3.52 -10.25 15.07
CA VAL A 48 4.91 -9.88 14.73
C VAL A 48 5.44 -10.73 13.57
N LEU A 49 5.18 -12.05 13.58
CA LEU A 49 5.57 -12.92 12.47
C LEU A 49 4.88 -12.51 11.15
N LEU A 50 3.59 -12.15 11.18
CA LEU A 50 2.85 -11.68 10.01
C LEU A 50 3.37 -10.34 9.49
N VAL A 51 3.75 -9.41 10.36
CA VAL A 51 4.38 -8.15 9.96
C VAL A 51 5.67 -8.42 9.21
N PHE A 52 6.56 -9.26 9.77
CA PHE A 52 7.81 -9.61 9.07
C PHE A 52 7.56 -10.37 7.77
N ALA A 53 6.57 -11.26 7.72
CA ALA A 53 6.17 -11.94 6.49
C ALA A 53 5.76 -10.93 5.40
N SER A 54 4.90 -9.98 5.75
CA SER A 54 4.46 -8.91 4.85
C SER A 54 5.62 -8.05 4.35
N LEU A 55 6.53 -7.66 5.26
CA LEU A 55 7.70 -6.85 4.92
C LEU A 55 8.66 -7.59 3.98
N PHE A 56 8.87 -8.89 4.20
CA PHE A 56 9.76 -9.69 3.35
C PHE A 56 9.17 -9.89 1.96
N ILE A 57 7.86 -10.17 1.84
CA ILE A 57 7.18 -10.27 0.55
C ILE A 57 7.23 -8.93 -0.19
N ALA A 58 6.98 -7.81 0.49
CA ALA A 58 7.05 -6.48 -0.12
C ALA A 58 8.49 -6.13 -0.56
N ALA A 59 9.49 -6.42 0.27
CA ALA A 59 10.90 -6.23 -0.07
C ALA A 59 11.31 -7.04 -1.30
N ALA A 60 10.89 -8.32 -1.36
CA ALA A 60 11.09 -9.17 -2.53
C ALA A 60 10.44 -8.58 -3.79
N GLY A 61 9.25 -7.99 -3.65
CA GLY A 61 8.55 -7.30 -4.73
C GLY A 61 9.31 -6.08 -5.24
N TYR A 62 9.87 -5.26 -4.36
CA TYR A 62 10.70 -4.11 -4.78
C TYR A 62 11.96 -4.54 -5.52
N ILE A 63 12.63 -5.59 -5.02
CA ILE A 63 13.86 -6.12 -5.64
C ILE A 63 13.59 -6.64 -7.06
N ILE A 64 12.52 -7.43 -7.24
CA ILE A 64 12.22 -8.00 -8.55
C ILE A 64 11.73 -6.93 -9.53
N ASN A 65 11.03 -5.89 -9.03
CA ASN A 65 10.66 -4.74 -9.84
C ASN A 65 11.90 -4.00 -10.35
N ASP A 66 12.85 -3.66 -9.46
CA ASP A 66 14.10 -2.99 -9.85
C ASP A 66 14.96 -3.84 -10.81
N TYR A 67 14.87 -5.19 -10.72
CA TYR A 67 15.55 -6.11 -11.63
C TYR A 67 15.00 -6.03 -13.07
N PHE A 68 13.68 -5.95 -13.24
CA PHE A 68 13.05 -5.87 -14.55
C PHE A 68 13.00 -4.44 -15.12
N ASP A 69 13.22 -3.43 -14.28
CA ASP A 69 13.15 -2.02 -14.67
C ASP A 69 14.49 -1.39 -15.06
N ILE A 70 15.58 -2.14 -15.07
CA ILE A 70 16.94 -1.60 -15.29
C ILE A 70 16.99 -0.66 -16.48
N ASP A 71 16.47 -1.09 -17.62
CA ASP A 71 16.53 -0.30 -18.86
C ASP A 71 15.63 0.96 -18.80
N ILE A 72 14.46 0.85 -18.17
CA ILE A 72 13.50 1.95 -18.00
C ILE A 72 14.05 2.97 -16.98
N ASP A 73 14.62 2.49 -15.88
CA ASP A 73 15.17 3.33 -14.82
C ASP A 73 16.46 4.06 -15.26
N GLU A 74 17.20 3.51 -16.23
CA GLU A 74 18.34 4.20 -16.84
C GLU A 74 17.91 5.52 -17.50
N VAL A 75 16.69 5.59 -18.03
CA VAL A 75 16.14 6.83 -18.62
C VAL A 75 15.48 7.71 -17.56
N ASN A 76 14.63 7.12 -16.69
CA ASN A 76 13.81 7.89 -15.77
C ASN A 76 14.57 8.33 -14.51
N LYS A 77 15.49 7.49 -13.99
CA LYS A 77 16.14 7.68 -12.67
C LYS A 77 17.58 7.17 -12.64
N PRO A 78 18.48 7.63 -13.54
CA PRO A 78 19.84 7.08 -13.69
C PRO A 78 20.65 7.12 -12.39
N ASP A 79 20.44 8.14 -11.54
CA ASP A 79 21.17 8.32 -10.28
C ASP A 79 20.67 7.42 -9.13
N LYS A 80 19.47 6.83 -9.29
CA LYS A 80 18.85 5.99 -8.26
C LYS A 80 19.03 4.49 -8.51
N MET A 81 19.62 4.10 -9.63
CA MET A 81 19.84 2.69 -9.99
C MET A 81 20.78 2.00 -9.00
N ILE A 82 20.37 0.82 -8.53
CA ILE A 82 21.11 -0.02 -7.57
C ILE A 82 21.49 -1.35 -8.23
N VAL A 83 20.51 -2.01 -8.86
CA VAL A 83 20.74 -3.25 -9.58
C VAL A 83 21.59 -2.96 -10.81
N ASP A 84 22.58 -3.79 -11.06
CA ASP A 84 23.60 -3.69 -12.10
C ASP A 84 24.70 -2.63 -11.86
N LYS A 85 24.46 -1.57 -11.06
CA LYS A 85 25.48 -0.59 -10.69
C LYS A 85 26.22 -0.92 -9.39
N LEU A 86 25.48 -1.37 -8.37
CA LEU A 86 26.01 -1.67 -7.03
C LEU A 86 25.82 -3.12 -6.61
N ILE A 87 24.74 -3.75 -7.08
CA ILE A 87 24.37 -5.14 -6.77
C ILE A 87 24.17 -5.88 -8.09
N HIS A 88 24.91 -6.96 -8.31
CA HIS A 88 24.76 -7.78 -9.50
C HIS A 88 23.36 -8.39 -9.63
N ARG A 89 22.84 -8.49 -10.85
CA ARG A 89 21.51 -9.05 -11.19
C ARG A 89 21.26 -10.42 -10.55
N ARG A 90 22.27 -11.30 -10.47
CA ARG A 90 22.15 -12.62 -9.85
C ARG A 90 21.79 -12.56 -8.37
N TRP A 91 22.34 -11.60 -7.63
CA TRP A 91 22.02 -11.39 -6.24
C TRP A 91 20.61 -10.82 -6.04
N ALA A 92 20.14 -9.95 -6.92
CA ALA A 92 18.77 -9.44 -6.86
C ALA A 92 17.75 -10.59 -6.99
N ILE A 93 17.93 -11.50 -7.95
CA ILE A 93 17.07 -12.70 -8.07
C ILE A 93 17.19 -13.59 -6.82
N ALA A 94 18.39 -13.88 -6.34
CA ALA A 94 18.60 -14.71 -5.15
C ALA A 94 17.89 -14.11 -3.92
N TRP A 95 18.03 -12.81 -3.69
CA TRP A 95 17.34 -12.09 -2.61
C TRP A 95 15.82 -12.12 -2.75
N HIS A 96 15.29 -11.98 -3.99
CA HIS A 96 13.85 -12.10 -4.23
C HIS A 96 13.32 -13.46 -3.76
N PHE A 97 13.92 -14.56 -4.20
CA PHE A 97 13.46 -15.89 -3.79
C PHE A 97 13.63 -16.15 -2.30
N MET A 98 14.75 -15.70 -1.72
CA MET A 98 15.05 -15.89 -0.31
C MET A 98 14.05 -15.15 0.59
N LEU A 99 13.76 -13.87 0.28
CA LEU A 99 12.79 -13.08 1.04
C LEU A 99 11.35 -13.55 0.81
N SER A 100 10.98 -13.92 -0.42
CA SER A 100 9.67 -14.51 -0.71
C SER A 100 9.45 -15.81 0.05
N GLY A 101 10.42 -16.72 0.01
CA GLY A 101 10.37 -17.99 0.76
C GLY A 101 10.29 -17.76 2.28
N ALA A 102 11.13 -16.86 2.82
CA ALA A 102 11.09 -16.51 4.23
C ALA A 102 9.73 -15.90 4.62
N GLY A 103 9.16 -15.02 3.80
CA GLY A 103 7.83 -14.44 4.04
C GLY A 103 6.71 -15.50 4.09
N ILE A 104 6.74 -16.48 3.18
CA ILE A 104 5.77 -17.59 3.17
C ILE A 104 5.95 -18.48 4.41
N ILE A 105 7.20 -18.84 4.77
CA ILE A 105 7.51 -19.65 5.95
C ILE A 105 7.03 -18.90 7.22
N LEU A 106 7.30 -17.62 7.37
CA LEU A 106 6.83 -16.83 8.51
C LEU A 106 5.29 -16.78 8.57
N THR A 107 4.61 -16.70 7.43
CA THR A 107 3.14 -16.78 7.39
C THR A 107 2.65 -18.14 7.91
N ALA A 108 3.27 -19.23 7.49
CA ALA A 108 2.92 -20.57 7.94
C ALA A 108 3.18 -20.79 9.43
N LEU A 109 4.26 -20.21 9.97
CA LEU A 109 4.57 -20.27 11.41
C LEU A 109 3.65 -19.39 12.26
N ALA A 110 3.17 -18.27 11.70
CA ALA A 110 2.28 -17.35 12.40
C ALA A 110 0.85 -17.88 12.57
N LEU A 111 0.39 -18.74 11.67
CA LEU A 111 -1.01 -19.10 11.54
C LEU A 111 -1.25 -20.61 11.74
N PRO A 112 -2.35 -21.01 12.41
CA PRO A 112 -2.74 -22.41 12.49
C PRO A 112 -3.11 -22.92 11.09
N PHE A 113 -2.28 -23.81 10.53
CA PHE A 113 -2.41 -24.29 9.15
C PHE A 113 -3.81 -24.82 8.82
N ALA A 114 -4.37 -25.63 9.70
CA ALA A 114 -5.69 -26.26 9.48
C ALA A 114 -6.84 -25.26 9.27
N GLN A 115 -6.76 -24.08 9.91
CA GLN A 115 -7.85 -23.08 9.89
C GLN A 115 -7.54 -21.91 8.94
N LYS A 116 -6.26 -21.58 8.71
CA LYS A 116 -5.83 -20.36 8.02
C LYS A 116 -4.96 -20.64 6.77
N TRP A 117 -4.99 -21.85 6.22
CA TRP A 117 -4.21 -22.23 5.03
C TRP A 117 -4.42 -21.28 3.84
N TYR A 118 -5.62 -20.74 3.69
CA TYR A 118 -5.96 -19.81 2.62
C TYR A 118 -5.13 -18.51 2.66
N LEU A 119 -4.64 -18.08 3.83
CA LEU A 119 -3.77 -16.92 3.95
C LEU A 119 -2.34 -17.23 3.44
N ILE A 120 -1.88 -18.45 3.60
CA ILE A 120 -0.61 -18.91 3.03
C ILE A 120 -0.71 -18.89 1.50
N VAL A 121 -1.81 -19.43 0.97
CA VAL A 121 -2.09 -19.41 -0.48
C VAL A 121 -2.21 -17.96 -0.98
N ALA A 122 -2.89 -17.09 -0.25
CA ALA A 122 -3.02 -15.67 -0.60
C ALA A 122 -1.64 -14.97 -0.63
N ASN A 123 -0.76 -15.23 0.32
CA ASN A 123 0.60 -14.66 0.32
C ASN A 123 1.48 -15.24 -0.79
N ILE A 124 1.33 -16.54 -1.14
CA ILE A 124 1.95 -17.11 -2.35
C ILE A 124 1.43 -16.39 -3.60
N LEU A 125 0.13 -16.14 -3.69
CA LEU A 125 -0.47 -15.37 -4.77
C LEU A 125 0.07 -13.94 -4.83
N CYS A 126 0.27 -13.27 -3.67
CA CYS A 126 0.91 -11.96 -3.63
C CYS A 126 2.32 -11.98 -4.24
N VAL A 127 3.15 -12.99 -3.92
CA VAL A 127 4.48 -13.15 -4.53
C VAL A 127 4.37 -13.35 -6.04
N ALA A 128 3.46 -14.20 -6.49
CA ALA A 128 3.23 -14.44 -7.94
C ALA A 128 2.74 -13.16 -8.64
N LEU A 129 1.80 -12.41 -8.02
CA LEU A 129 1.31 -11.14 -8.57
C LEU A 129 2.41 -10.08 -8.64
N LEU A 130 3.31 -9.99 -7.67
CA LEU A 130 4.46 -9.08 -7.70
C LEU A 130 5.44 -9.44 -8.84
N TRP A 131 5.66 -10.73 -9.09
CA TRP A 131 6.46 -11.19 -10.22
C TRP A 131 5.80 -10.85 -11.56
N ILE A 132 4.52 -11.22 -11.74
CA ILE A 132 3.76 -10.94 -12.99
C ILE A 132 3.60 -9.43 -13.19
N TYR A 133 3.42 -8.66 -12.11
CA TYR A 133 3.41 -7.20 -12.17
C TYR A 133 4.72 -6.68 -12.78
N SER A 134 5.86 -7.10 -12.27
CA SER A 134 7.17 -6.61 -12.69
C SER A 134 7.51 -7.01 -14.15
N THR A 135 7.02 -8.18 -14.61
CA THR A 135 7.28 -8.66 -15.98
C THR A 135 6.30 -8.09 -17.01
N ASN A 136 5.00 -8.05 -16.68
CA ASN A 136 3.94 -7.81 -17.65
C ASN A 136 3.00 -6.65 -17.27
N PHE A 137 2.40 -6.69 -16.06
CA PHE A 137 1.29 -5.80 -15.73
C PHE A 137 1.71 -4.34 -15.58
N LYS A 138 2.93 -4.07 -15.15
CA LYS A 138 3.47 -2.70 -15.08
C LYS A 138 3.45 -1.99 -16.44
N LYS A 139 3.61 -2.74 -17.54
CA LYS A 139 3.59 -2.20 -18.90
C LYS A 139 2.19 -2.10 -19.49
N SER A 140 1.16 -2.46 -18.74
CA SER A 140 -0.23 -2.52 -19.20
C SER A 140 -1.03 -1.31 -18.73
N LEU A 141 -2.12 -1.00 -19.43
CA LEU A 141 -2.94 0.21 -19.28
C LEU A 141 -3.37 0.52 -17.84
N LEU A 142 -3.98 -0.45 -17.15
CA LEU A 142 -4.60 -0.29 -15.82
C LEU A 142 -4.30 -1.44 -14.88
N THR A 143 -4.00 -2.61 -15.43
CA THR A 143 -3.85 -3.83 -14.63
C THR A 143 -2.75 -3.71 -13.58
N GLY A 144 -1.64 -3.06 -13.92
CA GLY A 144 -0.54 -2.80 -12.98
C GLY A 144 -1.00 -1.96 -11.79
N ASN A 145 -1.69 -0.85 -12.05
CA ASN A 145 -2.15 0.07 -11.02
C ASN A 145 -3.17 -0.59 -10.09
N ILE A 146 -4.08 -1.41 -10.65
CA ILE A 146 -5.06 -2.18 -9.87
C ILE A 146 -4.35 -3.22 -9.00
N VAL A 147 -3.42 -3.99 -9.55
CA VAL A 147 -2.70 -5.04 -8.81
C VAL A 147 -1.92 -4.44 -7.63
N ILE A 148 -1.14 -3.38 -7.84
CA ILE A 148 -0.40 -2.71 -6.74
C ILE A 148 -1.35 -2.14 -5.69
N SER A 149 -2.48 -1.58 -6.11
CA SER A 149 -3.48 -1.03 -5.19
C SER A 149 -4.17 -2.13 -4.36
N LEU A 150 -4.47 -3.29 -4.95
CA LEU A 150 -4.98 -4.46 -4.24
C LEU A 150 -3.95 -4.99 -3.25
N LEU A 151 -2.68 -5.10 -3.64
CA LEU A 151 -1.60 -5.53 -2.75
C LEU A 151 -1.38 -4.54 -1.60
N THR A 152 -1.57 -3.24 -1.85
CA THR A 152 -1.52 -2.21 -0.80
C THR A 152 -2.68 -2.39 0.19
N ALA A 153 -3.90 -2.61 -0.28
CA ALA A 153 -5.05 -2.91 0.58
C ALA A 153 -4.87 -4.24 1.34
N TRP A 154 -4.25 -5.24 0.71
CA TRP A 154 -3.97 -6.54 1.32
C TRP A 154 -3.12 -6.42 2.58
N THR A 155 -2.25 -5.42 2.70
CA THR A 155 -1.43 -5.22 3.90
C THR A 155 -2.26 -5.04 5.18
N ILE A 156 -3.49 -4.54 5.06
CA ILE A 156 -4.45 -4.39 6.16
C ILE A 156 -5.34 -5.64 6.24
N LEU A 157 -5.83 -6.12 5.09
CA LEU A 157 -6.74 -7.26 5.02
C LEU A 157 -6.12 -8.54 5.58
N VAL A 158 -4.81 -8.78 5.38
CA VAL A 158 -4.12 -9.95 5.92
C VAL A 158 -4.19 -9.99 7.45
N ILE A 159 -4.10 -8.84 8.13
CA ILE A 159 -4.28 -8.76 9.59
C ILE A 159 -5.72 -9.11 9.97
N PHE A 160 -6.71 -8.55 9.29
CA PHE A 160 -8.12 -8.85 9.53
C PHE A 160 -8.40 -10.35 9.41
N PHE A 161 -8.07 -10.96 8.28
CA PHE A 161 -8.32 -12.38 8.03
C PHE A 161 -7.49 -13.31 8.93
N SER A 162 -6.37 -12.82 9.49
CA SER A 162 -5.64 -13.59 10.51
C SER A 162 -6.39 -13.68 11.83
N LYS A 163 -7.23 -12.71 12.17
CA LYS A 163 -7.98 -12.61 13.42
C LYS A 163 -9.38 -13.22 13.32
N VAL A 164 -10.05 -13.06 12.20
CA VAL A 164 -11.43 -13.48 11.96
C VAL A 164 -11.43 -14.75 11.11
N GLU A 165 -12.29 -15.71 11.40
CA GLU A 165 -12.49 -16.87 10.54
C GLU A 165 -13.21 -16.47 9.25
N LEU A 166 -12.91 -17.14 8.14
CA LEU A 166 -13.48 -16.79 6.84
C LEU A 166 -15.01 -16.95 6.83
N ALA A 167 -15.52 -17.96 7.52
CA ALA A 167 -16.97 -18.19 7.65
C ALA A 167 -17.68 -17.06 8.38
N ASP A 168 -17.02 -16.45 9.36
CA ASP A 168 -17.57 -15.38 10.20
C ASP A 168 -17.22 -13.99 9.68
N ALA A 169 -16.34 -13.88 8.66
CA ALA A 169 -15.83 -12.59 8.19
C ALA A 169 -16.93 -11.62 7.78
N PHE A 170 -18.05 -12.13 7.28
CA PHE A 170 -19.21 -11.36 6.83
C PHE A 170 -20.41 -11.48 7.76
N GLY A 171 -20.26 -12.16 8.92
CA GLY A 171 -21.30 -12.30 9.93
C GLY A 171 -21.54 -11.00 10.70
N THR A 172 -22.80 -10.76 11.11
CA THR A 172 -23.23 -9.49 11.72
C THR A 172 -23.65 -9.60 13.19
N GLU A 173 -23.63 -10.78 13.79
CA GLU A 173 -24.16 -11.02 15.14
C GLU A 173 -23.32 -10.39 16.25
N ASN A 174 -22.00 -10.29 16.06
CA ASN A 174 -21.08 -9.72 17.04
C ASN A 174 -20.78 -8.25 16.73
N ILE A 175 -21.19 -7.34 17.64
CA ILE A 175 -20.98 -5.88 17.48
C ILE A 175 -19.50 -5.53 17.29
N ASN A 176 -18.60 -6.16 18.03
CA ASN A 176 -17.15 -5.89 17.92
C ASN A 176 -16.60 -6.35 16.56
N GLN A 177 -17.04 -7.49 16.08
CA GLN A 177 -16.65 -8.01 14.77
C GLN A 177 -17.16 -7.11 13.64
N THR A 178 -18.42 -6.64 13.75
CA THR A 178 -18.99 -5.69 12.78
C THR A 178 -18.21 -4.36 12.75
N LYS A 179 -17.82 -3.83 13.93
CA LYS A 179 -16.98 -2.63 14.01
C LYS A 179 -15.61 -2.89 13.37
N PHE A 180 -14.96 -3.99 13.71
CA PHE A 180 -13.67 -4.36 13.18
C PHE A 180 -13.71 -4.54 11.65
N PHE A 181 -14.72 -5.22 11.13
CA PHE A 181 -14.97 -5.36 9.68
C PHE A 181 -15.08 -3.98 9.01
N ARG A 182 -15.98 -3.11 9.50
CA ARG A 182 -16.20 -1.78 8.91
C ARG A 182 -14.93 -0.94 8.87
N LEU A 183 -14.15 -0.92 9.96
CA LEU A 183 -12.90 -0.17 10.01
C LEU A 183 -11.82 -0.78 9.11
N THR A 184 -11.75 -2.10 9.03
CA THR A 184 -10.83 -2.80 8.12
C THR A 184 -11.08 -2.38 6.67
N PHE A 185 -12.33 -2.52 6.21
CA PHE A 185 -12.68 -2.21 4.82
C PHE A 185 -12.61 -0.72 4.50
N LEU A 186 -12.84 0.14 5.50
CA LEU A 186 -12.62 1.58 5.37
C LEU A 186 -11.15 1.90 5.08
N TYR A 187 -10.23 1.40 5.91
CA TYR A 187 -8.80 1.66 5.73
C TYR A 187 -8.21 0.93 4.51
N ALA A 188 -8.65 -0.29 4.24
CA ALA A 188 -8.25 -1.01 3.03
C ALA A 188 -8.74 -0.32 1.76
N GLY A 189 -9.98 0.19 1.76
CA GLY A 189 -10.54 1.00 0.67
C GLY A 189 -9.80 2.31 0.46
N PHE A 190 -9.47 3.03 1.55
CA PHE A 190 -8.62 4.22 1.47
C PHE A 190 -7.25 3.89 0.88
N ALA A 191 -6.58 2.83 1.38
CA ALA A 191 -5.29 2.38 0.89
C ALA A 191 -5.34 2.00 -0.60
N PHE A 192 -6.41 1.34 -1.05
CA PHE A 192 -6.63 0.99 -2.44
C PHE A 192 -6.76 2.24 -3.33
N ILE A 193 -7.67 3.16 -2.99
CA ILE A 193 -7.95 4.34 -3.82
C ILE A 193 -6.74 5.28 -3.87
N ILE A 194 -6.10 5.55 -2.73
CA ILE A 194 -4.95 6.47 -2.71
C ILE A 194 -3.74 5.86 -3.45
N SER A 195 -3.60 4.53 -3.44
CA SER A 195 -2.59 3.82 -4.24
C SER A 195 -2.89 3.92 -5.73
N LEU A 196 -4.16 3.75 -6.18
CA LEU A 196 -4.56 3.97 -7.57
C LEU A 196 -4.22 5.38 -8.06
N ILE A 197 -4.54 6.38 -7.26
CA ILE A 197 -4.22 7.79 -7.54
C ILE A 197 -2.72 7.96 -7.70
N ARG A 198 -1.94 7.42 -6.75
CA ARG A 198 -0.49 7.57 -6.74
C ARG A 198 0.18 6.87 -7.93
N GLU A 199 -0.23 5.65 -8.25
CA GLU A 199 0.35 4.92 -9.39
C GLU A 199 0.03 5.62 -10.71
N ALA A 200 -1.19 6.13 -10.92
CA ALA A 200 -1.53 6.91 -12.11
C ALA A 200 -0.73 8.23 -12.22
N ILE A 201 -0.44 8.90 -11.09
CA ILE A 201 0.45 10.07 -11.06
C ILE A 201 1.88 9.67 -11.42
N LYS A 202 2.36 8.53 -10.93
CA LYS A 202 3.69 8.00 -11.25
C LYS A 202 3.82 7.61 -12.73
N ASP A 203 2.79 7.03 -13.33
CA ASP A 203 2.81 6.73 -14.75
C ASP A 203 3.00 8.01 -15.60
N MET A 204 2.42 9.15 -15.17
CA MET A 204 2.65 10.44 -15.82
C MET A 204 4.07 10.99 -15.55
N GLU A 205 4.65 10.72 -14.37
CA GLU A 205 6.03 11.08 -14.03
C GLU A 205 7.04 10.26 -14.85
N ASP A 206 6.81 8.94 -14.98
CA ASP A 206 7.73 7.99 -15.58
C ASP A 206 7.55 7.83 -17.12
N MET A 207 6.60 8.58 -17.74
CA MET A 207 6.24 8.51 -19.16
C MET A 207 7.43 8.59 -20.14
N PRO A 208 8.51 9.38 -19.92
CA PRO A 208 9.63 9.45 -20.85
C PRO A 208 10.33 8.10 -21.05
N GLY A 209 10.61 7.36 -19.99
CA GLY A 209 11.20 6.02 -20.07
C GLY A 209 10.21 4.98 -20.57
N ASP A 210 8.98 5.02 -20.07
CA ASP A 210 7.91 4.08 -20.44
C ASP A 210 7.63 4.13 -21.95
N SER A 211 7.59 5.31 -22.55
CA SER A 211 7.36 5.46 -23.99
C SER A 211 8.53 4.92 -24.83
N LYS A 212 9.77 5.08 -24.36
CA LYS A 212 10.96 4.57 -25.04
C LYS A 212 10.98 3.03 -25.10
N TYR A 213 10.44 2.37 -24.08
CA TYR A 213 10.41 0.90 -24.00
C TYR A 213 9.05 0.29 -24.32
N ASN A 214 8.22 0.99 -25.11
CA ASN A 214 6.92 0.54 -25.61
C ASN A 214 5.93 0.08 -24.51
N CYS A 215 6.01 0.67 -23.32
CA CYS A 215 5.00 0.46 -22.30
C CYS A 215 3.66 1.06 -22.75
N LYS A 216 2.55 0.40 -22.38
CA LYS A 216 1.19 0.83 -22.71
C LYS A 216 0.50 1.36 -21.44
N THR A 217 1.19 2.22 -20.69
CA THR A 217 0.64 2.85 -19.49
C THR A 217 -0.47 3.85 -19.85
N MET A 218 -1.29 4.21 -18.88
CA MET A 218 -2.46 5.06 -19.09
C MET A 218 -2.15 6.39 -19.80
N PRO A 219 -1.11 7.16 -19.40
CA PRO A 219 -0.78 8.42 -20.08
C PRO A 219 -0.27 8.24 -21.52
N ILE A 220 0.28 7.06 -21.85
CA ILE A 220 0.75 6.75 -23.20
C ILE A 220 -0.42 6.39 -24.11
N VAL A 221 -1.37 5.58 -23.63
CA VAL A 221 -2.50 5.08 -24.47
C VAL A 221 -3.66 6.06 -24.52
N TRP A 222 -4.06 6.62 -23.39
CA TRP A 222 -5.19 7.55 -23.30
C TRP A 222 -4.77 9.02 -23.40
N GLY A 223 -3.49 9.29 -23.25
CA GLY A 223 -2.95 10.64 -23.13
C GLY A 223 -3.01 11.20 -21.71
N VAL A 224 -2.14 12.18 -21.46
CA VAL A 224 -1.98 12.81 -20.13
C VAL A 224 -3.27 13.45 -19.63
N ASN A 225 -4.06 14.08 -20.52
CA ASN A 225 -5.31 14.74 -20.10
C ASN A 225 -6.37 13.75 -19.61
N ALA A 226 -6.56 12.62 -20.30
CA ALA A 226 -7.49 11.59 -19.86
C ALA A 226 -7.04 10.95 -18.53
N THR A 227 -5.73 10.74 -18.36
CA THR A 227 -5.16 10.24 -17.09
C THR A 227 -5.39 11.23 -15.95
N LYS A 228 -5.27 12.54 -16.19
CA LYS A 228 -5.61 13.56 -15.18
C LYS A 228 -7.08 13.51 -14.80
N VAL A 229 -7.99 13.32 -15.76
CA VAL A 229 -9.42 13.16 -15.47
C VAL A 229 -9.67 11.92 -14.61
N TYR A 230 -9.05 10.79 -14.93
CA TYR A 230 -9.11 9.58 -14.12
C TYR A 230 -8.67 9.83 -12.66
N VAL A 231 -7.50 10.46 -12.48
CA VAL A 231 -6.99 10.82 -11.15
C VAL A 231 -7.93 11.78 -10.42
N ALA A 232 -8.47 12.79 -11.13
CA ALA A 232 -9.40 13.76 -10.55
C ALA A 232 -10.69 13.10 -10.07
N VAL A 233 -11.25 12.16 -10.84
CA VAL A 233 -12.44 11.39 -10.43
C VAL A 233 -12.20 10.65 -9.13
N TRP A 234 -11.09 9.89 -9.03
CA TRP A 234 -10.77 9.16 -7.80
C TRP A 234 -10.45 10.08 -6.62
N LEU A 235 -9.84 11.24 -6.84
CA LEU A 235 -9.64 12.25 -5.79
C LEU A 235 -10.97 12.78 -5.27
N VAL A 236 -11.92 13.09 -6.17
CA VAL A 236 -13.25 13.57 -5.77
C VAL A 236 -14.01 12.49 -5.01
N VAL A 237 -14.00 11.24 -5.49
CA VAL A 237 -14.62 10.10 -4.79
C VAL A 237 -14.03 9.95 -3.39
N LEU A 238 -12.70 9.96 -3.27
CA LEU A 238 -12.02 9.81 -1.97
C LEU A 238 -12.36 10.96 -1.01
N MET A 239 -12.34 12.20 -1.49
CA MET A 239 -12.72 13.37 -0.68
C MET A 239 -14.19 13.31 -0.26
N ALA A 240 -15.11 12.90 -1.14
CA ALA A 240 -16.52 12.76 -0.80
C ALA A 240 -16.74 11.72 0.30
N VAL A 241 -16.10 10.55 0.20
CA VAL A 241 -16.15 9.52 1.25
C VAL A 241 -15.60 10.06 2.57
N LEU A 242 -14.45 10.76 2.54
CA LEU A 242 -13.86 11.35 3.74
C LEU A 242 -14.75 12.41 4.38
N VAL A 243 -15.40 13.28 3.59
CA VAL A 243 -16.34 14.30 4.10
C VAL A 243 -17.54 13.62 4.76
N ILE A 244 -18.13 12.61 4.11
CA ILE A 244 -19.24 11.84 4.70
C ILE A 244 -18.82 11.23 6.04
N LEU A 245 -17.62 10.68 6.12
CA LEU A 245 -17.08 10.13 7.36
C LEU A 245 -16.91 11.19 8.45
N GLN A 246 -16.45 12.42 8.10
CA GLN A 246 -16.35 13.49 9.09
C GLN A 246 -17.74 13.87 9.65
N VAL A 247 -18.75 13.97 8.78
CA VAL A 247 -20.14 14.25 9.23
C VAL A 247 -20.64 13.12 10.15
N TYR A 248 -20.34 11.86 9.81
CA TYR A 248 -20.74 10.71 10.64
C TYR A 248 -20.05 10.71 12.01
N VAL A 249 -18.74 10.95 12.09
CA VAL A 249 -18.01 10.92 13.37
C VAL A 249 -18.29 12.12 14.25
N LEU A 250 -18.77 13.26 13.70
CA LEU A 250 -19.21 14.42 14.47
C LEU A 250 -20.38 14.08 15.42
N GLN A 251 -21.27 13.17 15.05
CA GLN A 251 -22.37 12.71 15.89
C GLN A 251 -21.88 12.07 17.21
N PHE A 252 -20.66 11.50 17.18
CA PHE A 252 -20.01 10.90 18.34
C PHE A 252 -19.07 11.86 19.09
N LYS A 253 -19.08 13.16 18.72
CA LYS A 253 -18.22 14.20 19.32
C LYS A 253 -16.71 13.97 19.12
N TRP A 254 -16.31 13.35 18.01
CA TRP A 254 -14.89 13.12 17.67
C TRP A 254 -14.23 14.36 17.07
N TRP A 255 -14.27 15.49 17.80
CA TRP A 255 -13.81 16.78 17.31
C TRP A 255 -12.34 16.80 16.90
N LEU A 256 -11.47 16.11 17.66
CA LEU A 256 -10.04 16.06 17.34
C LEU A 256 -9.78 15.29 16.03
N ALA A 257 -10.53 14.23 15.77
CA ALA A 257 -10.41 13.49 14.52
C ALA A 257 -10.79 14.35 13.32
N VAL A 258 -11.86 15.14 13.43
CA VAL A 258 -12.31 16.08 12.38
C VAL A 258 -11.30 17.21 12.21
N ALA A 259 -10.86 17.85 13.31
CA ALA A 259 -9.87 18.92 13.30
C ALA A 259 -8.53 18.48 12.68
N TYR A 260 -8.17 17.21 12.82
CA TYR A 260 -6.99 16.61 12.17
C TYR A 260 -7.23 16.30 10.69
N SER A 261 -8.35 15.62 10.38
CA SER A 261 -8.60 15.08 9.05
C SER A 261 -8.72 16.16 7.98
N ILE A 262 -9.28 17.32 8.33
CA ILE A 262 -9.46 18.43 7.39
C ILE A 262 -8.09 18.95 6.91
N PRO A 263 -7.17 19.46 7.76
CA PRO A 263 -5.89 20.03 7.32
C PRO A 263 -4.88 18.96 6.89
N ALA A 264 -4.89 17.76 7.48
CA ALA A 264 -3.86 16.76 7.25
C ALA A 264 -4.17 15.80 6.09
N ILE A 265 -5.45 15.64 5.72
CA ILE A 265 -5.85 14.68 4.68
C ILE A 265 -6.65 15.39 3.58
N ILE A 266 -7.77 16.03 3.91
CA ILE A 266 -8.70 16.58 2.90
C ILE A 266 -8.07 17.78 2.17
N LEU A 267 -7.45 18.71 2.88
CA LEU A 267 -6.82 19.88 2.28
C LEU A 267 -5.65 19.50 1.32
N PRO A 268 -4.72 18.60 1.67
CA PRO A 268 -3.71 18.13 0.74
C PRO A 268 -4.29 17.42 -0.50
N LEU A 269 -5.39 16.63 -0.36
CA LEU A 269 -6.08 16.04 -1.52
C LEU A 269 -6.65 17.12 -2.45
N LEU A 270 -7.23 18.18 -1.88
CA LEU A 270 -7.71 19.32 -2.66
C LEU A 270 -6.55 20.05 -3.36
N ILE A 271 -5.41 20.21 -2.69
CA ILE A 271 -4.20 20.80 -3.30
C ILE A 271 -3.72 19.94 -4.48
N ILE A 272 -3.71 18.60 -4.34
CA ILE A 272 -3.38 17.70 -5.45
C ILE A 272 -4.33 17.94 -6.62
N LEU A 273 -5.64 17.97 -6.38
CA LEU A 273 -6.66 18.18 -7.41
C LEU A 273 -6.47 19.51 -8.17
N LEU A 274 -6.23 20.59 -7.43
CA LEU A 274 -6.02 21.93 -8.03
C LEU A 274 -4.72 22.02 -8.83
N LYS A 275 -3.63 21.44 -8.30
CA LYS A 275 -2.33 21.43 -8.98
C LYS A 275 -2.33 20.50 -10.19
N LEU A 276 -3.03 19.37 -10.15
CA LEU A 276 -3.10 18.37 -11.21
C LEU A 276 -3.50 18.99 -12.56
N ARG A 277 -4.46 19.93 -12.54
CA ARG A 277 -4.92 20.62 -13.76
C ARG A 277 -3.79 21.36 -14.48
N LYS A 278 -2.87 21.98 -13.72
CA LYS A 278 -1.78 22.83 -14.22
C LYS A 278 -0.48 22.05 -14.47
N SER A 279 -0.37 20.82 -13.99
CA SER A 279 0.84 20.00 -14.08
C SER A 279 1.09 19.59 -15.54
N ILE A 280 2.29 19.81 -16.05
CA ILE A 280 2.71 19.45 -17.42
C ILE A 280 4.04 18.71 -17.40
N ARG A 281 4.97 19.14 -16.53
CA ARG A 281 6.35 18.65 -16.49
C ARG A 281 6.46 17.44 -15.56
N THR A 282 7.41 16.56 -15.80
CA THR A 282 7.76 15.43 -14.91
C THR A 282 7.94 15.86 -13.45
N GLN A 283 8.56 17.04 -13.22
CA GLN A 283 8.75 17.59 -11.88
C GLN A 283 7.43 17.92 -11.17
N ASP A 284 6.41 18.37 -11.90
CA ASP A 284 5.09 18.67 -11.33
C ASP A 284 4.44 17.37 -10.82
N PHE A 285 4.49 16.29 -11.61
CA PHE A 285 3.97 14.99 -11.22
C PHE A 285 4.77 14.39 -10.05
N HIS A 286 6.08 14.60 -10.00
CA HIS A 286 6.90 14.22 -8.84
C HIS A 286 6.43 14.90 -7.54
N GLN A 287 6.14 16.22 -7.60
CA GLN A 287 5.59 16.93 -6.44
C GLN A 287 4.22 16.36 -6.01
N LEU A 288 3.32 16.09 -6.97
CA LEU A 288 2.02 15.48 -6.67
C LEU A 288 2.18 14.10 -6.02
N SER A 289 3.07 13.26 -6.55
CA SER A 289 3.40 11.95 -5.97
C SER A 289 3.91 12.07 -4.53
N THR A 290 4.72 13.11 -4.24
CA THR A 290 5.23 13.38 -2.90
C THR A 290 4.12 13.82 -1.93
N ILE A 291 3.21 14.72 -2.37
CA ILE A 291 2.06 15.12 -1.55
C ILE A 291 1.14 13.92 -1.31
N THR A 292 0.93 13.06 -2.30
CA THR A 292 0.12 11.83 -2.14
C THR A 292 0.72 10.90 -1.08
N LYS A 293 2.04 10.75 -1.02
CA LYS A 293 2.72 10.00 0.06
C LYS A 293 2.47 10.62 1.43
N LEU A 294 2.48 11.96 1.52
CA LEU A 294 2.16 12.66 2.76
C LEU A 294 0.71 12.34 3.21
N VAL A 295 -0.25 12.37 2.27
CA VAL A 295 -1.65 12.00 2.56
C VAL A 295 -1.76 10.55 3.01
N MET A 296 -1.03 9.61 2.39
CA MET A 296 -0.97 8.21 2.85
C MET A 296 -0.48 8.14 4.30
N PHE A 297 0.59 8.85 4.62
CA PHE A 297 1.17 8.87 5.97
C PHE A 297 0.21 9.46 7.00
N THR A 298 -0.38 10.61 6.72
CA THR A 298 -1.35 11.25 7.63
C THR A 298 -2.63 10.42 7.75
N GLY A 299 -3.05 9.73 6.68
CA GLY A 299 -4.14 8.76 6.72
C GLY A 299 -3.85 7.58 7.66
N ILE A 300 -2.62 7.04 7.65
CA ILE A 300 -2.18 6.00 8.58
C ILE A 300 -2.23 6.52 10.03
N LEU A 301 -1.73 7.71 10.29
CA LEU A 301 -1.73 8.32 11.63
C LEU A 301 -3.14 8.57 12.16
N SER A 302 -4.16 8.72 11.31
CA SER A 302 -5.55 8.88 11.76
C SER A 302 -6.05 7.69 12.59
N MET A 303 -5.41 6.52 12.52
CA MET A 303 -5.74 5.37 13.36
C MET A 303 -5.57 5.64 14.87
N PHE A 304 -4.72 6.60 15.26
CA PHE A 304 -4.57 6.99 16.66
C PHE A 304 -5.86 7.50 17.31
N PHE A 305 -6.76 8.08 16.53
CA PHE A 305 -8.02 8.58 17.08
C PHE A 305 -8.94 7.45 17.54
N PHE A 306 -8.83 6.25 16.95
CA PHE A 306 -9.60 5.09 17.42
C PHE A 306 -9.11 4.60 18.79
N TYR A 307 -7.80 4.68 19.05
CA TYR A 307 -7.27 4.38 20.39
C TYR A 307 -7.80 5.35 21.46
N TYR A 308 -8.03 6.59 21.09
CA TYR A 308 -8.50 7.63 22.01
C TYR A 308 -10.02 7.59 22.22
N TYR A 309 -10.80 7.27 21.19
CA TYR A 309 -12.25 7.41 21.22
C TYR A 309 -13.02 6.08 21.37
N LEU A 310 -12.42 4.92 21.08
CA LEU A 310 -13.01 3.59 21.29
C LEU A 310 -12.51 2.97 22.59
#